data_9006ff15de22f030c3bf115e31b85725
#
_entry.id   9006ff15de22f030c3bf115e31b85725
#
_cell.length_a   1.000
_cell.length_b   1.000
_cell.length_c   1.000
_cell.angle_alpha   90.00
_cell.angle_beta   90.00
_cell.angle_gamma   90.00
#
_symmetry.space_group_name_H-M   'P 1'
#
loop_
_entity.id
_entity.type
_entity.pdbx_description
1 polymer ?
#
loop_
_entity_poly.entity_id
_entity_poly.type
_entity_poly.pdbx_seq_one_letter_code
_entity_poly.pdbx_strand_id
1 'polypeptide(L)'
;LGDKSIIIFTEPRDVKGTSLLTHANIEPQDDDQWLYLPALKRVKRISSSNRTGKFVSSEFSYEDLSTDEPEDFNFTWLEEGPCLIETALTCHLIEATPKNKKSGYSKRLIYVDAEEFRYQSVKFYNRRGDLEKELHFKGYQKYLDKFWRADILEMTNLQTGKSTVIAW
;
A
#
# COMPACT_ATOMS: atom_id res chain seq x y z
N LEU A 1 16.57 -8.26 -10.68
CA LEU A 1 15.79 -8.87 -9.60
C LEU A 1 15.30 -7.74 -8.73
N GLY A 2 13.96 -7.59 -8.64
CA GLY A 2 13.32 -6.65 -7.73
C GLY A 2 13.42 -7.08 -6.27
N ASP A 3 12.82 -6.30 -5.39
CA ASP A 3 12.83 -6.54 -3.95
C ASP A 3 12.04 -7.78 -3.56
N LYS A 4 12.38 -8.36 -2.41
CA LYS A 4 11.64 -9.46 -1.83
C LYS A 4 11.23 -9.09 -0.42
N SER A 5 9.95 -9.28 -0.10
CA SER A 5 9.40 -8.99 1.21
C SER A 5 8.55 -10.13 1.72
N ILE A 6 8.50 -10.27 3.04
CA ILE A 6 7.59 -11.17 3.72
C ILE A 6 6.93 -10.43 4.88
N ILE A 7 5.60 -10.46 4.92
CA ILE A 7 4.80 -9.94 6.02
C ILE A 7 4.25 -11.14 6.77
N ILE A 8 4.47 -11.20 8.09
CA ILE A 8 3.97 -12.26 8.96
C ILE A 8 3.09 -11.63 10.02
N PHE A 9 1.82 -12.02 10.07
CA PHE A 9 0.88 -11.50 11.05
C PHE A 9 1.02 -12.25 12.37
N THR A 10 1.27 -11.51 13.43
CA THR A 10 1.42 -12.05 14.79
C THR A 10 0.13 -11.95 15.58
N GLU A 11 -0.72 -10.99 15.24
CA GLU A 11 -2.03 -10.72 15.85
C GLU A 11 -3.00 -10.15 14.79
N PRO A 12 -4.32 -10.19 15.00
CA PRO A 12 -5.02 -10.94 16.05
C PRO A 12 -4.99 -12.46 15.83
N ARG A 13 -5.54 -13.24 16.78
CA ARG A 13 -5.44 -14.72 16.81
C ARG A 13 -5.96 -15.41 15.55
N ASP A 14 -7.00 -14.87 14.93
CA ASP A 14 -7.65 -15.44 13.74
C ASP A 14 -6.79 -15.33 12.47
N VAL A 15 -5.87 -14.39 12.41
CA VAL A 15 -4.90 -14.25 11.29
C VAL A 15 -3.46 -14.57 11.67
N LYS A 16 -3.21 -14.95 12.93
CA LYS A 16 -1.87 -15.24 13.43
C LYS A 16 -1.16 -16.31 12.61
N GLY A 17 0.07 -16.00 12.18
CA GLY A 17 0.91 -16.88 11.34
C GLY A 17 0.56 -16.82 9.86
N THR A 18 -0.52 -16.13 9.45
CA THR A 18 -0.75 -15.81 8.04
C THR A 18 0.44 -15.03 7.52
N SER A 19 0.95 -15.42 6.35
CA SER A 19 2.15 -14.77 5.80
C SER A 19 1.95 -14.47 4.32
N LEU A 20 2.37 -13.28 3.91
CA LEU A 20 2.39 -12.85 2.51
C LEU A 20 3.84 -12.68 2.08
N LEU A 21 4.29 -13.49 1.13
CA LEU A 21 5.57 -13.36 0.46
C LEU A 21 5.36 -12.63 -0.87
N THR A 22 6.13 -11.58 -1.12
CA THR A 22 6.14 -10.87 -2.39
C THR A 22 7.54 -10.91 -2.99
N HIS A 23 7.63 -11.26 -4.27
CA HIS A 23 8.80 -11.02 -5.09
C HIS A 23 8.43 -9.96 -6.13
N ALA A 24 8.95 -8.76 -5.96
CA ALA A 24 8.82 -7.72 -6.95
C ALA A 24 9.63 -8.11 -8.20
N ASN A 25 9.03 -7.98 -9.36
CA ASN A 25 9.67 -8.20 -10.64
C ASN A 25 9.80 -6.87 -11.38
N ILE A 26 10.86 -6.73 -12.17
CA ILE A 26 11.02 -5.55 -13.03
C ILE A 26 10.12 -5.73 -14.24
N GLU A 27 9.36 -4.68 -14.60
CA GLU A 27 8.51 -4.67 -15.78
C GLU A 27 9.22 -5.31 -17.02
N PRO A 28 8.50 -6.07 -17.85
CA PRO A 28 7.04 -6.17 -17.97
C PRO A 28 6.40 -7.31 -17.16
N GLN A 29 7.09 -7.92 -16.22
CA GLN A 29 6.58 -9.05 -15.43
C GLN A 29 5.81 -8.57 -14.22
N ASP A 30 4.58 -9.11 -14.02
CA ASP A 30 3.84 -8.88 -12.78
C ASP A 30 4.59 -9.47 -11.58
N ASP A 31 4.43 -8.87 -10.40
CA ASP A 31 4.94 -9.41 -9.14
C ASP A 31 4.38 -10.79 -8.84
N ASP A 32 5.20 -11.59 -8.20
CA ASP A 32 4.78 -12.89 -7.68
C ASP A 32 4.47 -12.79 -6.20
N GLN A 33 3.25 -13.19 -5.81
CA GLN A 33 2.81 -13.19 -4.43
C GLN A 33 2.31 -14.57 -4.01
N TRP A 34 2.66 -14.97 -2.77
CA TRP A 34 2.20 -16.21 -2.16
C TRP A 34 1.65 -15.94 -0.76
N LEU A 35 0.43 -16.42 -0.53
CA LEU A 35 -0.24 -16.36 0.75
C LEU A 35 -0.15 -17.71 1.45
N TYR A 36 0.44 -17.75 2.63
CA TYR A 36 0.37 -18.90 3.51
C TYR A 36 -0.77 -18.73 4.53
N LEU A 37 -1.63 -19.74 4.63
CA LEU A 37 -2.75 -19.80 5.57
C LEU A 37 -2.51 -20.92 6.59
N PRO A 38 -2.15 -20.62 7.84
CA PRO A 38 -1.83 -21.63 8.86
C PRO A 38 -2.96 -22.61 9.13
N ALA A 39 -4.19 -22.12 9.20
CA ALA A 39 -5.39 -22.95 9.45
C ALA A 39 -5.57 -24.04 8.40
N LEU A 40 -5.15 -23.79 7.16
CA LEU A 40 -5.23 -24.75 6.04
C LEU A 40 -3.91 -25.46 5.78
N LYS A 41 -2.81 -25.04 6.43
CA LYS A 41 -1.43 -25.49 6.17
C LYS A 41 -1.09 -25.45 4.67
N ARG A 42 -1.54 -24.43 3.96
CA ARG A 42 -1.40 -24.31 2.51
C ARG A 42 -0.80 -22.98 2.11
N VAL A 43 0.03 -23.03 1.07
CA VAL A 43 0.49 -21.86 0.32
C VAL A 43 -0.37 -21.73 -0.93
N LYS A 44 -0.88 -20.54 -1.17
CA LYS A 44 -1.65 -20.19 -2.37
C LYS A 44 -0.91 -19.09 -3.12
N ARG A 45 -0.58 -19.34 -4.39
CA ARG A 45 -0.09 -18.26 -5.26
C ARG A 45 -1.25 -17.34 -5.62
N ILE A 46 -1.02 -16.03 -5.48
CA ILE A 46 -1.98 -15.00 -5.89
C ILE A 46 -1.71 -14.70 -7.37
N SER A 47 -2.70 -14.91 -8.21
CA SER A 47 -2.57 -14.55 -9.63
C SER A 47 -2.60 -13.04 -9.82
N SER A 48 -1.93 -12.54 -10.84
CA SER A 48 -1.94 -11.12 -11.20
C SER A 48 -3.36 -10.58 -11.47
N SER A 49 -4.28 -11.44 -11.91
CA SER A 49 -5.70 -11.08 -12.07
C SER A 49 -6.45 -10.92 -10.75
N ASN A 50 -5.91 -11.43 -9.64
CA ASN A 50 -6.51 -11.33 -8.30
C ASN A 50 -5.81 -10.31 -7.40
N ARG A 51 -4.89 -9.51 -7.94
CA ARG A 51 -4.15 -8.48 -7.16
C ARG A 51 -5.07 -7.45 -6.51
N THR A 52 -6.22 -7.17 -7.11
CA THR A 52 -7.23 -6.25 -6.59
C THR A 52 -8.12 -6.87 -5.51
N GLY A 53 -7.98 -8.16 -5.25
CA GLY A 53 -8.73 -8.86 -4.20
C GLY A 53 -8.32 -8.42 -2.79
N LYS A 54 -9.29 -8.46 -1.87
CA LYS A 54 -9.03 -8.13 -0.46
C LYS A 54 -8.05 -9.11 0.17
N PHE A 55 -7.07 -8.59 0.88
CA PHE A 55 -6.16 -9.37 1.67
C PHE A 55 -6.83 -9.77 3.00
N VAL A 56 -7.09 -11.06 3.20
CA VAL A 56 -7.61 -11.67 4.45
C VAL A 56 -8.76 -10.87 5.08
N SER A 57 -9.75 -10.49 4.29
CA SER A 57 -10.92 -9.68 4.72
C SER A 57 -10.60 -8.28 5.27
N SER A 58 -9.36 -7.80 5.10
CA SER A 58 -8.97 -6.43 5.43
C SER A 58 -9.43 -5.45 4.34
N GLU A 59 -9.27 -4.15 4.60
CA GLU A 59 -9.48 -3.12 3.56
C GLU A 59 -8.25 -2.93 2.65
N PHE A 60 -7.15 -3.61 2.92
CA PHE A 60 -6.01 -3.72 2.00
C PHE A 60 -6.31 -4.74 0.90
N SER A 61 -5.88 -4.45 -0.31
CA SER A 61 -5.79 -5.41 -1.41
C SER A 61 -4.39 -6.02 -1.47
N TYR A 62 -4.20 -7.10 -2.23
CA TYR A 62 -2.87 -7.63 -2.51
C TYR A 62 -1.99 -6.60 -3.23
N GLU A 63 -2.58 -5.74 -4.05
CA GLU A 63 -1.90 -4.64 -4.73
C GLU A 63 -1.37 -3.60 -3.74
N ASP A 64 -2.12 -3.30 -2.67
CA ASP A 64 -1.70 -2.32 -1.65
C ASP A 64 -0.53 -2.81 -0.80
N LEU A 65 -0.27 -4.11 -0.80
CA LEU A 65 0.82 -4.78 -0.06
C LEU A 65 1.97 -5.23 -0.98
N SER A 66 1.91 -4.87 -2.25
CA SER A 66 3.04 -5.03 -3.18
C SER A 66 4.05 -3.91 -2.97
N THR A 67 5.28 -4.13 -3.45
CA THR A 67 6.27 -3.07 -3.56
C THR A 67 5.91 -2.21 -4.76
N ASP A 68 5.76 -0.91 -4.56
CA ASP A 68 5.59 0.04 -5.67
C ASP A 68 6.97 0.41 -6.21
N GLU A 69 7.22 0.12 -7.48
CA GLU A 69 8.42 0.60 -8.18
C GLU A 69 8.08 1.90 -8.92
N PRO A 70 8.98 2.89 -8.96
CA PRO A 70 8.71 4.15 -9.66
C PRO A 70 8.36 3.95 -11.13
N GLU A 71 8.89 2.92 -11.75
CA GLU A 71 8.68 2.56 -13.16
C GLU A 71 7.24 2.10 -13.43
N ASP A 72 6.50 1.65 -12.41
CA ASP A 72 5.12 1.14 -12.53
C ASP A 72 4.09 2.25 -12.72
N PHE A 73 4.49 3.52 -12.53
CA PHE A 73 3.58 4.66 -12.55
C PHE A 73 4.04 5.75 -13.49
N ASN A 74 3.07 6.56 -13.94
CA ASN A 74 3.31 7.90 -14.45
C ASN A 74 2.99 8.88 -13.32
N PHE A 75 3.97 9.72 -12.95
CA PHE A 75 3.81 10.70 -11.90
C PHE A 75 3.59 12.10 -12.45
N THR A 76 2.71 12.84 -11.81
CA THR A 76 2.48 14.28 -12.07
C THR A 76 2.49 15.01 -10.73
N TRP A 77 3.40 15.96 -10.55
CA TRP A 77 3.33 16.88 -9.42
C TRP A 77 2.17 17.86 -9.66
N LEU A 78 1.31 18.02 -8.65
CA LEU A 78 0.13 18.86 -8.76
C LEU A 78 0.35 20.20 -8.06
N GLU A 79 0.65 20.16 -6.77
CA GLU A 79 0.79 21.35 -5.94
C GLU A 79 1.60 21.05 -4.67
N GLU A 80 1.89 22.11 -3.91
CA GLU A 80 2.42 22.04 -2.57
C GLU A 80 1.44 22.74 -1.62
N GLY A 81 1.20 22.12 -0.45
CA GLY A 81 0.25 22.63 0.52
C GLY A 81 0.28 21.87 1.82
N PRO A 82 -0.65 22.12 2.76
CA PRO A 82 -0.72 21.36 4.01
C PRO A 82 -0.92 19.88 3.77
N CYS A 83 -0.27 19.04 4.57
CA CYS A 83 -0.54 17.60 4.56
C CYS A 83 -1.99 17.31 5.01
N LEU A 84 -2.54 16.18 4.59
CA LEU A 84 -3.96 15.86 4.79
C LEU A 84 -4.35 15.69 6.27
N ILE A 85 -3.48 15.11 7.09
CA ILE A 85 -3.70 14.86 8.52
C ILE A 85 -2.86 15.81 9.38
N GLU A 86 -1.54 15.76 9.21
CA GLU A 86 -0.59 16.63 9.92
C GLU A 86 -0.52 17.99 9.19
N THR A 87 -1.55 18.81 9.36
CA THR A 87 -1.69 20.09 8.64
C THR A 87 -0.60 21.12 8.97
N ALA A 88 0.18 20.89 10.02
CA ALA A 88 1.38 21.66 10.34
C ALA A 88 2.57 21.36 9.42
N LEU A 89 2.55 20.19 8.74
CA LEU A 89 3.55 19.82 7.74
C LEU A 89 3.13 20.32 6.36
N THR A 90 4.11 20.66 5.55
CA THR A 90 3.94 20.92 4.12
C THR A 90 4.13 19.63 3.33
N CYS A 91 3.23 19.33 2.41
CA CYS A 91 3.28 18.17 1.54
C CYS A 91 3.33 18.57 0.06
N HIS A 92 4.09 17.82 -0.72
CA HIS A 92 3.88 17.72 -2.16
C HIS A 92 2.70 16.79 -2.44
N LEU A 93 1.75 17.25 -3.25
CA LEU A 93 0.66 16.44 -3.76
C LEU A 93 1.04 15.92 -5.14
N ILE A 94 1.11 14.59 -5.24
CA ILE A 94 1.55 13.89 -6.45
C ILE A 94 0.43 12.96 -6.92
N GLU A 95 0.05 13.07 -8.19
CA GLU A 95 -0.79 12.08 -8.84
C GLU A 95 0.08 10.97 -9.42
N ALA A 96 -0.23 9.72 -9.07
CA ALA A 96 0.39 8.52 -9.62
C ALA A 96 -0.65 7.70 -10.40
N THR A 97 -0.44 7.57 -11.70
CA THR A 97 -1.30 6.78 -12.60
C THR A 97 -0.62 5.45 -12.90
N PRO A 98 -1.21 4.30 -12.50
CA PRO A 98 -0.63 2.99 -12.78
C PRO A 98 -0.52 2.73 -14.29
N LYS A 99 0.62 2.23 -14.75
CA LYS A 99 0.81 1.76 -16.14
C LYS A 99 0.16 0.39 -16.36
N ASN A 100 0.12 -0.42 -15.29
CA ASN A 100 -0.46 -1.75 -15.35
C ASN A 100 -2.00 -1.68 -15.46
N LYS A 101 -2.54 -2.16 -16.58
CA LYS A 101 -3.99 -2.17 -16.87
C LYS A 101 -4.80 -3.10 -15.95
N LYS A 102 -4.14 -3.99 -15.19
CA LYS A 102 -4.76 -4.89 -14.21
C LYS A 102 -4.87 -4.24 -12.82
N SER A 103 -4.31 -3.05 -12.61
CA SER A 103 -4.49 -2.30 -11.36
C SER A 103 -5.95 -2.08 -11.05
N GLY A 104 -6.33 -2.16 -9.78
CA GLY A 104 -7.67 -1.81 -9.28
C GLY A 104 -7.95 -0.32 -9.32
N TYR A 105 -6.90 0.49 -9.52
CA TYR A 105 -6.98 1.94 -9.43
C TYR A 105 -6.83 2.62 -10.77
N SER A 106 -7.57 3.72 -10.95
CA SER A 106 -7.37 4.64 -12.06
C SER A 106 -6.22 5.59 -11.78
N LYS A 107 -6.08 6.01 -10.52
CA LYS A 107 -4.99 6.85 -10.01
C LYS A 107 -4.89 6.78 -8.49
N ARG A 108 -3.78 7.28 -7.97
CA ARG A 108 -3.57 7.56 -6.55
C ARG A 108 -3.16 9.03 -6.39
N LEU A 109 -3.61 9.69 -5.31
CA LEU A 109 -3.09 10.99 -4.90
C LEU A 109 -2.24 10.77 -3.65
N ILE A 110 -0.96 11.09 -3.76
CA ILE A 110 0.04 10.82 -2.74
C ILE A 110 0.47 12.14 -2.11
N TYR A 111 0.35 12.21 -0.78
CA TYR A 111 0.86 13.32 0.02
C TYR A 111 2.20 12.93 0.61
N VAL A 112 3.27 13.60 0.19
CA VAL A 112 4.64 13.36 0.62
C VAL A 112 5.14 14.60 1.33
N ASP A 113 5.60 14.48 2.59
CA ASP A 113 6.13 15.66 3.28
C ASP A 113 7.37 16.22 2.56
N ALA A 114 7.44 17.57 2.52
CA ALA A 114 8.42 18.28 1.71
C ALA A 114 9.84 18.28 2.30
N GLU A 115 10.01 17.93 3.59
CA GLU A 115 11.30 17.98 4.27
C GLU A 115 12.03 16.62 4.23
N GLU A 116 11.33 15.54 4.62
CA GLU A 116 11.94 14.21 4.79
C GLU A 116 11.43 13.21 3.72
N PHE A 117 10.58 13.66 2.81
CA PHE A 117 10.02 12.87 1.70
C PHE A 117 9.31 11.58 2.15
N ARG A 118 8.62 11.63 3.29
CA ARG A 118 7.84 10.51 3.83
C ARG A 118 6.41 10.55 3.31
N TYR A 119 5.85 9.40 3.00
CA TYR A 119 4.44 9.28 2.70
C TYR A 119 3.59 9.67 3.93
N GLN A 120 2.72 10.66 3.82
CA GLN A 120 1.80 11.03 4.88
C GLN A 120 0.42 10.40 4.67
N SER A 121 -0.07 10.45 3.45
CA SER A 121 -1.37 9.88 3.09
C SER A 121 -1.41 9.51 1.61
N VAL A 122 -2.26 8.54 1.28
CA VAL A 122 -2.57 8.17 -0.11
C VAL A 122 -4.08 8.03 -0.27
N LYS A 123 -4.65 8.70 -1.28
CA LYS A 123 -6.03 8.54 -1.73
C LYS A 123 -6.07 7.64 -2.96
N PHE A 124 -6.89 6.61 -2.92
CA PHE A 124 -7.02 5.64 -4.00
C PHE A 124 -8.35 5.84 -4.74
N TYR A 125 -8.26 6.01 -6.03
CA TYR A 125 -9.41 6.17 -6.91
C TYR A 125 -9.62 4.87 -7.70
N ASN A 126 -10.82 4.30 -7.61
CA ASN A 126 -11.17 3.08 -8.32
C ASN A 126 -11.17 3.28 -9.86
N ARG A 127 -11.39 2.22 -10.61
CA ARG A 127 -11.38 2.28 -12.09
C ARG A 127 -12.46 3.15 -12.71
N ARG A 128 -13.51 3.50 -11.94
CA ARG A 128 -14.55 4.44 -12.38
C ARG A 128 -14.18 5.89 -12.09
N GLY A 129 -13.08 6.11 -11.35
CA GLY A 129 -12.64 7.44 -10.94
C GLY A 129 -13.25 7.90 -9.61
N ASP A 130 -13.97 7.04 -8.88
CA ASP A 130 -14.51 7.38 -7.58
C ASP A 130 -13.43 7.22 -6.50
N LEU A 131 -13.36 8.15 -5.53
CA LEU A 131 -12.51 8.00 -4.35
C LEU A 131 -13.04 6.83 -3.51
N GLU A 132 -12.20 5.80 -3.37
CA GLU A 132 -12.59 4.55 -2.71
C GLU A 132 -11.98 4.40 -1.32
N LYS A 133 -10.67 4.64 -1.19
CA LYS A 133 -9.92 4.40 0.04
C LYS A 133 -8.94 5.53 0.35
N GLU A 134 -8.64 5.67 1.63
CA GLU A 134 -7.53 6.50 2.12
C GLU A 134 -6.61 5.66 3.02
N LEU A 135 -5.31 5.81 2.81
CA LEU A 135 -4.26 5.22 3.64
C LEU A 135 -3.51 6.34 4.35
N HIS A 136 -3.34 6.20 5.65
CA HIS A 136 -2.55 7.11 6.48
C HIS A 136 -1.36 6.39 7.08
N PHE A 137 -0.20 7.05 7.03
CA PHE A 137 1.06 6.58 7.59
C PHE A 137 1.33 7.33 8.88
N LYS A 138 1.49 6.60 9.99
CA LYS A 138 1.62 7.18 11.33
C LYS A 138 2.79 6.56 12.10
N GLY A 139 3.23 7.27 13.16
CA GLY A 139 4.24 6.72 14.07
C GLY A 139 5.61 6.54 13.41
N TYR A 140 6.03 7.52 12.62
CA TYR A 140 7.32 7.45 11.94
C TYR A 140 8.50 7.33 12.91
N GLN A 141 9.35 6.32 12.69
CA GLN A 141 10.62 6.11 13.38
C GLN A 141 11.78 6.18 12.40
N LYS A 142 12.91 6.72 12.86
CA LYS A 142 14.13 6.78 12.05
C LYS A 142 15.06 5.62 12.42
N TYR A 143 15.11 4.63 11.58
CA TYR A 143 15.95 3.44 11.76
C TYR A 143 17.39 3.71 11.28
N LEU A 144 18.35 3.28 12.08
CA LEU A 144 19.80 3.45 11.80
C LEU A 144 20.17 4.91 11.46
N ASP A 145 19.45 5.88 12.02
CA ASP A 145 19.58 7.31 11.74
C ASP A 145 19.51 7.70 10.24
N LYS A 146 18.93 6.82 9.41
CA LYS A 146 18.88 6.98 7.95
C LYS A 146 17.49 6.79 7.35
N PHE A 147 16.77 5.76 7.79
CA PHE A 147 15.55 5.31 7.10
C PHE A 147 14.31 5.60 7.93
N TRP A 148 13.44 6.42 7.39
CA TRP A 148 12.13 6.63 7.98
C TRP A 148 11.19 5.46 7.64
N ARG A 149 10.51 4.92 8.67
CA ARG A 149 9.44 3.94 8.49
C ARG A 149 8.25 4.31 9.35
N ALA A 150 7.05 4.18 8.81
CA ALA A 150 5.83 4.31 9.58
C ALA A 150 5.57 3.00 10.32
N ASP A 151 5.31 3.09 11.62
CA ASP A 151 4.96 1.91 12.44
C ASP A 151 3.49 1.52 12.28
N ILE A 152 2.65 2.42 11.77
CA ILE A 152 1.20 2.22 11.64
C ILE A 152 0.75 2.62 10.24
N LEU A 153 0.03 1.72 9.60
CA LEU A 153 -0.71 1.93 8.35
C LEU A 153 -2.21 1.81 8.65
N GLU A 154 -2.96 2.88 8.45
CA GLU A 154 -4.41 2.90 8.64
C GLU A 154 -5.11 3.11 7.30
N MET A 155 -5.77 2.05 6.81
CA MET A 155 -6.56 2.06 5.59
C MET A 155 -8.04 2.21 5.93
N THR A 156 -8.71 3.19 5.34
CA THR A 156 -10.16 3.38 5.46
C THR A 156 -10.82 3.32 4.10
N ASN A 157 -11.81 2.46 3.96
CA ASN A 157 -12.67 2.41 2.78
C ASN A 157 -13.82 3.41 2.99
N LEU A 158 -13.82 4.46 2.19
CA LEU A 158 -14.77 5.58 2.31
C LEU A 158 -16.18 5.24 1.81
N GLN A 159 -16.30 4.20 0.98
CA GLN A 159 -17.60 3.75 0.46
C GLN A 159 -18.35 2.87 1.46
N THR A 160 -17.62 2.10 2.29
CA THR A 160 -18.20 1.17 3.26
C THR A 160 -18.08 1.64 4.71
N GLY A 161 -17.23 2.63 4.98
CA GLY A 161 -16.90 3.11 6.32
C GLY A 161 -16.06 2.12 7.14
N LYS A 162 -15.54 1.05 6.53
CA LYS A 162 -14.69 0.06 7.21
C LYS A 162 -13.22 0.50 7.18
N SER A 163 -12.51 0.18 8.25
CA SER A 163 -11.06 0.43 8.33
C SER A 163 -10.28 -0.78 8.80
N THR A 164 -9.00 -0.79 8.47
CA THR A 164 -8.02 -1.79 8.92
C THR A 164 -6.74 -1.07 9.31
N VAL A 165 -6.17 -1.46 10.44
CA VAL A 165 -4.88 -0.96 10.91
C VAL A 165 -3.87 -2.11 10.86
N ILE A 166 -2.71 -1.86 10.27
CA ILE A 166 -1.52 -2.72 10.35
C ILE A 166 -0.51 -1.96 11.21
N ALA A 167 -0.01 -2.60 12.27
CA ALA A 167 1.06 -2.08 13.11
C ALA A 167 2.24 -3.05 13.09
N TRP A 168 3.47 -2.52 13.08
CA TRP A 168 4.72 -3.27 13.01
C TRP A 168 5.39 -3.39 14.38
#